data_87a7a5e50a6d414fac4f38504df43254
#
_entry.id   87a7a5e50a6d414fac4f38504df43254
#
_cell.length_a   1.000
_cell.length_b   1.000
_cell.length_c   1.000
_cell.angle_alpha   90.00
_cell.angle_beta   90.00
_cell.angle_gamma   90.00
#
_symmetry.space_group_name_H-M   'P 1'
#
loop_
_entity.id
_entity.type
_entity.pdbx_description
1 polymer ?
#
loop_
_entity_poly.entity_id
_entity_poly.type
_entity_poly.pdbx_seq_one_letter_code
_entity_poly.pdbx_strand_id
1 'polypeptide(L)'
;TQENNDFRAINQWTVVEHSEKRADIVLFVNGLPLVVVELKSPSREETDASAAYRQLRNYMYEIPSLFIYNAICVMSDMSVSKAGTITSGEDRFMEWKTTDGSYENTQFADFTTFFEGIFEQNRFLDILKNFICFNVDGQNTFKILAGYHQYFAVKKAIASTKHATKTDGKGGVFWHTQGSGKS
;
A
#
# COMPACT_ATOMS: atom_id res chain seq x y z
N THR A 1 -14.11 -12.20 5.16
CA THR A 1 -14.66 -11.82 3.84
C THR A 1 -15.07 -10.37 3.85
N GLN A 2 -15.14 -9.71 2.71
CA GLN A 2 -15.57 -8.32 2.59
C GLN A 2 -16.97 -8.08 3.20
N GLU A 3 -17.87 -9.05 3.10
CA GLU A 3 -19.24 -8.98 3.62
C GLU A 3 -19.34 -8.80 5.15
N ASN A 4 -18.30 -9.17 5.88
CA ASN A 4 -18.25 -9.07 7.35
C ASN A 4 -17.50 -7.83 7.84
N ASN A 5 -17.13 -6.92 6.93
CA ASN A 5 -16.37 -5.73 7.28
C ASN A 5 -17.06 -4.47 6.75
N ASP A 6 -17.03 -3.41 7.55
CA ASP A 6 -17.50 -2.08 7.18
C ASP A 6 -16.31 -1.27 6.62
N PHE A 7 -16.36 -0.96 5.33
CA PHE A 7 -15.35 -0.17 4.63
C PHE A 7 -15.87 1.25 4.43
N ARG A 8 -15.10 2.24 4.86
CA ARG A 8 -15.43 3.66 4.66
C ARG A 8 -14.24 4.41 4.12
N ALA A 9 -14.47 5.22 3.11
CA ALA A 9 -13.54 6.26 2.66
C ALA A 9 -14.09 7.62 3.09
N ILE A 10 -13.35 8.35 3.91
CA ILE A 10 -13.76 9.64 4.42
C ILE A 10 -12.75 10.68 3.93
N ASN A 11 -13.24 11.69 3.22
CA ASN A 11 -12.43 12.81 2.77
C ASN A 11 -12.35 13.90 3.82
N GLN A 12 -11.27 14.66 3.82
CA GLN A 12 -11.04 15.82 4.68
C GLN A 12 -11.23 15.51 6.17
N TRP A 13 -10.67 14.38 6.61
CA TRP A 13 -10.75 13.95 8.01
C TRP A 13 -9.89 14.83 8.90
N THR A 14 -10.54 15.55 9.80
CA THR A 14 -9.87 16.48 10.72
C THR A 14 -9.56 15.81 12.06
N VAL A 15 -8.32 15.94 12.51
CA VAL A 15 -7.85 15.50 13.83
C VAL A 15 -7.21 16.68 14.54
N VAL A 16 -7.51 16.83 15.82
CA VAL A 16 -6.94 17.86 16.69
C VAL A 16 -6.15 17.17 17.80
N GLU A 17 -4.84 17.36 17.81
CA GLU A 17 -3.94 16.79 18.82
C GLU A 17 -2.85 17.82 19.19
N HIS A 18 -1.62 17.75 18.71
CA HIS A 18 -0.64 18.82 18.90
C HIS A 18 -0.99 20.06 18.06
N SER A 19 -1.62 19.84 16.93
CA SER A 19 -2.24 20.87 16.12
C SER A 19 -3.48 20.32 15.42
N GLU A 20 -4.27 21.18 14.80
CA GLU A 20 -5.37 20.75 13.92
C GLU A 20 -4.79 20.40 12.54
N LYS A 21 -5.02 19.17 12.11
CA LYS A 21 -4.65 18.68 10.77
C LYS A 21 -5.85 18.01 10.09
N ARG A 22 -5.85 18.09 8.78
CA ARG A 22 -6.91 17.55 7.95
C ARG A 22 -6.31 16.72 6.83
N ALA A 23 -6.41 15.39 6.98
CA ALA A 23 -5.97 14.44 5.97
C ALA A 23 -6.95 14.45 4.79
N ASP A 24 -6.44 14.32 3.56
CA ASP A 24 -7.26 14.37 2.36
C ASP A 24 -8.24 13.22 2.29
N ILE A 25 -7.76 11.97 2.46
CA ILE A 25 -8.61 10.78 2.54
C ILE A 25 -8.09 9.84 3.63
N VAL A 26 -8.99 9.30 4.43
CA VAL A 26 -8.71 8.21 5.38
C VAL A 26 -9.63 7.04 5.08
N LEU A 27 -9.03 5.85 4.89
CA LEU A 27 -9.80 4.62 4.70
C LEU A 27 -9.89 3.90 6.04
N PHE A 28 -11.13 3.61 6.41
CA PHE A 28 -11.46 2.88 7.64
C PHE A 28 -11.94 1.47 7.30
N VAL A 29 -11.56 0.51 8.13
CA VAL A 29 -12.17 -0.82 8.17
C VAL A 29 -12.61 -1.07 9.60
N ASN A 30 -13.91 -1.32 9.78
CA ASN A 30 -14.52 -1.52 11.11
C ASN A 30 -14.21 -0.38 12.10
N GLY A 31 -14.16 0.86 11.60
CA GLY A 31 -13.86 2.04 12.42
C GLY A 31 -12.37 2.28 12.69
N LEU A 32 -11.46 1.40 12.27
CA LEU A 32 -10.01 1.61 12.41
C LEU A 32 -9.45 2.38 11.21
N PRO A 33 -8.71 3.50 11.40
CA PRO A 33 -8.10 4.28 10.33
C PRO A 33 -6.84 3.56 9.81
N LEU A 34 -7.01 2.71 8.81
CA LEU A 34 -5.93 1.85 8.32
C LEU A 34 -5.10 2.48 7.21
N VAL A 35 -5.66 3.42 6.44
CA VAL A 35 -4.93 4.08 5.35
C VAL A 35 -5.09 5.58 5.46
N VAL A 36 -3.98 6.29 5.32
CA VAL A 36 -3.97 7.76 5.18
C VAL A 36 -3.43 8.08 3.80
N VAL A 37 -4.20 8.84 3.03
CA VAL A 37 -3.88 9.30 1.68
C VAL A 37 -3.69 10.80 1.69
N GLU A 38 -2.58 11.26 1.16
CA GLU A 38 -2.31 12.67 0.89
C GLU A 38 -2.22 12.90 -0.62
N LEU A 39 -2.99 13.86 -1.09
CA LEU A 39 -3.09 14.22 -2.49
C LEU A 39 -2.47 15.60 -2.73
N LYS A 40 -1.76 15.76 -3.84
CA LYS A 40 -1.27 17.05 -4.31
C LYS A 40 -1.84 17.34 -5.68
N SER A 41 -2.11 18.62 -5.94
CA SER A 41 -2.59 19.04 -7.25
C SER A 41 -1.44 19.09 -8.26
N PRO A 42 -1.55 18.43 -9.41
CA PRO A 42 -0.51 18.48 -10.45
C PRO A 42 -0.37 19.87 -11.10
N SER A 43 -1.31 20.77 -10.85
CA SER A 43 -1.32 22.11 -11.46
C SER A 43 -0.44 23.15 -10.75
N ARG A 44 0.24 22.79 -9.66
CA ARG A 44 1.18 23.68 -8.95
C ARG A 44 2.59 23.23 -9.26
N GLU A 45 3.39 24.09 -9.89
CA GLU A 45 4.78 23.80 -10.30
C GLU A 45 5.72 23.34 -9.17
N GLU A 46 5.34 23.53 -7.90
CA GLU A 46 6.15 23.17 -6.71
C GLU A 46 5.59 21.98 -5.92
N THR A 47 4.51 21.33 -6.38
CA THR A 47 3.88 20.24 -5.63
C THR A 47 3.95 18.93 -6.42
N ASP A 48 4.77 18.03 -5.95
CA ASP A 48 4.93 16.67 -6.45
C ASP A 48 4.54 15.62 -5.38
N ALA A 49 4.64 14.34 -5.71
CA ALA A 49 4.41 13.25 -4.76
C ALA A 49 5.32 13.34 -3.53
N SER A 50 6.53 13.92 -3.66
CA SER A 50 7.44 14.15 -2.53
C SER A 50 6.89 15.17 -1.55
N ALA A 51 6.11 16.17 -2.00
CA ALA A 51 5.40 17.09 -1.12
C ALA A 51 4.31 16.36 -0.31
N ALA A 52 3.62 15.40 -0.91
CA ALA A 52 2.66 14.55 -0.21
C ALA A 52 3.36 13.68 0.85
N TYR A 53 4.53 13.10 0.54
CA TYR A 53 5.33 12.36 1.52
C TYR A 53 5.71 13.23 2.71
N ARG A 54 6.25 14.43 2.47
CA ARG A 54 6.60 15.37 3.56
C ARG A 54 5.38 15.71 4.42
N GLN A 55 4.21 15.88 3.82
CA GLN A 55 2.97 16.15 4.56
C GLN A 55 2.54 14.96 5.42
N LEU A 56 2.65 13.73 4.93
CA LEU A 56 2.40 12.51 5.71
C LEU A 56 3.34 12.44 6.93
N ARG A 57 4.63 12.75 6.76
CA ARG A 57 5.60 12.80 7.86
C ARG A 57 5.24 13.86 8.90
N ASN A 58 4.76 15.02 8.45
CA ASN A 58 4.27 16.08 9.34
C ASN A 58 3.04 15.63 10.13
N TYR A 59 2.08 14.94 9.49
CA TYR A 59 0.93 14.37 10.20
C TYR A 59 1.34 13.36 11.28
N MET A 60 2.32 12.50 11.00
CA MET A 60 2.82 11.53 11.99
C MET A 60 3.41 12.21 13.23
N TYR A 61 3.93 13.42 13.08
CA TYR A 61 4.45 14.23 14.20
C TYR A 61 3.33 14.99 14.91
N GLU A 62 2.42 15.65 14.17
CA GLU A 62 1.43 16.56 14.71
C GLU A 62 0.15 15.89 15.22
N ILE A 63 -0.22 14.75 14.62
CA ILE A 63 -1.44 13.99 14.94
C ILE A 63 -1.13 12.48 14.99
N PRO A 64 -0.17 12.02 15.84
CA PRO A 64 0.29 10.64 15.88
C PRO A 64 -0.81 9.63 16.16
N SER A 65 -1.87 10.00 16.86
CA SER A 65 -3.00 9.10 17.16
C SER A 65 -3.67 8.52 15.90
N LEU A 66 -3.71 9.27 14.79
CA LEU A 66 -4.23 8.80 13.51
C LEU A 66 -3.43 7.61 12.94
N PHE A 67 -2.16 7.47 13.33
CA PHE A 67 -1.25 6.48 12.79
C PHE A 67 -1.05 5.24 13.68
N ILE A 68 -1.70 5.16 14.86
CA ILE A 68 -1.58 4.01 15.77
C ILE A 68 -1.98 2.70 15.07
N TYR A 69 -3.08 2.73 14.30
CA TYR A 69 -3.58 1.57 13.57
C TYR A 69 -3.21 1.58 12.08
N ASN A 70 -2.44 2.59 11.63
CA ASN A 70 -2.13 2.75 10.23
C ASN A 70 -1.41 1.54 9.65
N ALA A 71 -1.92 1.01 8.56
CA ALA A 71 -1.32 -0.08 7.79
C ALA A 71 -0.53 0.45 6.59
N ILE A 72 -1.11 1.42 5.86
CA ILE A 72 -0.59 1.93 4.60
C ILE A 72 -0.71 3.46 4.57
N CYS A 73 0.34 4.12 4.13
CA CYS A 73 0.35 5.52 3.74
C CYS A 73 0.41 5.63 2.22
N VAL A 74 -0.35 6.56 1.65
CA VAL A 74 -0.38 6.81 0.21
C VAL A 74 -0.01 8.26 -0.06
N MET A 75 0.90 8.47 -0.99
CA MET A 75 1.21 9.76 -1.56
C MET A 75 0.85 9.79 -3.03
N SER A 76 0.21 10.86 -3.49
CA SER A 76 -0.18 11.00 -4.90
C SER A 76 -0.23 12.46 -5.32
N ASP A 77 0.15 12.70 -6.58
CA ASP A 77 -0.07 13.95 -7.30
C ASP A 77 -0.99 13.76 -8.51
N MET A 78 -1.74 12.67 -8.55
CA MET A 78 -2.59 12.17 -9.63
C MET A 78 -1.82 11.60 -10.84
N SER A 79 -0.60 12.05 -11.11
CA SER A 79 0.28 11.47 -12.14
C SER A 79 1.06 10.29 -11.61
N VAL A 80 1.50 10.38 -10.36
CA VAL A 80 2.22 9.33 -9.64
C VAL A 80 1.48 9.04 -8.35
N SER A 81 1.19 7.77 -8.11
CA SER A 81 0.59 7.28 -6.86
C SER A 81 1.44 6.16 -6.29
N LYS A 82 1.83 6.28 -5.02
CA LYS A 82 2.70 5.31 -4.35
C LYS A 82 2.22 5.00 -2.95
N ALA A 83 2.40 3.75 -2.53
CA ALA A 83 2.08 3.26 -1.19
C ALA A 83 3.33 2.85 -0.43
N GLY A 84 3.33 3.11 0.86
CA GLY A 84 4.36 2.70 1.80
C GLY A 84 3.80 2.55 3.21
N THR A 85 4.67 2.52 4.20
CA THR A 85 4.28 2.41 5.61
C THR A 85 4.78 3.60 6.42
N ILE A 86 4.35 3.70 7.67
CA ILE A 86 4.81 4.75 8.60
C ILE A 86 6.34 4.74 8.82
N THR A 87 7.01 3.61 8.60
CA THR A 87 8.46 3.47 8.75
C THR A 87 9.22 3.51 7.43
N SER A 88 8.52 3.62 6.29
CA SER A 88 9.15 3.68 4.97
C SER A 88 9.79 5.05 4.73
N GLY A 89 11.04 5.06 4.24
CA GLY A 89 11.58 6.22 3.55
C GLY A 89 10.84 6.45 2.23
N GLU A 90 10.98 7.64 1.66
CA GLU A 90 10.31 7.99 0.39
C GLU A 90 10.67 7.04 -0.75
N ASP A 91 11.93 6.61 -0.80
CA ASP A 91 12.47 5.64 -1.77
C ASP A 91 11.82 4.25 -1.68
N ARG A 92 11.13 3.96 -0.58
CA ARG A 92 10.43 2.69 -0.34
C ARG A 92 8.94 2.76 -0.63
N PHE A 93 8.41 3.92 -1.00
CA PHE A 93 7.06 4.03 -1.51
C PHE A 93 7.01 3.53 -2.95
N MET A 94 6.10 2.60 -3.23
CA MET A 94 6.01 1.89 -4.51
C MET A 94 4.67 2.11 -5.18
N GLU A 95 4.70 2.22 -6.50
CA GLU A 95 3.50 2.18 -7.34
C GLU A 95 2.85 0.80 -7.30
N TRP A 96 1.55 0.75 -7.60
CA TRP A 96 0.82 -0.49 -7.86
C TRP A 96 0.34 -0.49 -9.31
N LYS A 97 0.93 -1.33 -10.15
CA LYS A 97 0.87 -1.20 -11.61
C LYS A 97 -0.10 -2.15 -12.31
N THR A 98 -0.91 -2.91 -11.58
CA THR A 98 -1.84 -3.87 -12.19
C THR A 98 -2.98 -4.20 -11.26
N THR A 99 -4.16 -4.45 -11.82
CA THR A 99 -5.34 -4.90 -11.08
C THR A 99 -5.46 -6.42 -10.97
N ASP A 100 -4.79 -7.17 -11.86
CA ASP A 100 -4.95 -8.63 -12.00
C ASP A 100 -3.63 -9.42 -11.97
N GLY A 101 -2.47 -8.71 -11.95
CA GLY A 101 -1.15 -9.33 -12.00
C GLY A 101 -0.69 -9.72 -13.41
N SER A 102 -1.33 -9.20 -14.46
CA SER A 102 -0.81 -9.32 -15.82
C SER A 102 0.28 -8.27 -16.03
N TYR A 103 1.43 -8.72 -16.59
CA TYR A 103 2.59 -7.84 -16.78
C TYR A 103 2.57 -7.09 -18.11
N GLU A 104 1.67 -7.43 -19.01
CA GLU A 104 1.57 -6.80 -20.32
C GLU A 104 1.09 -5.34 -20.26
N ASN A 105 0.38 -4.97 -19.20
CA ASN A 105 -0.19 -3.64 -18.99
C ASN A 105 0.52 -2.80 -17.92
N THR A 106 1.71 -3.21 -17.45
CA THR A 106 2.39 -2.57 -16.31
C THR A 106 3.23 -1.34 -16.66
N GLN A 107 3.20 -0.87 -17.90
CA GLN A 107 4.05 0.25 -18.33
C GLN A 107 3.66 1.59 -17.69
N PHE A 108 2.37 1.78 -17.36
CA PHE A 108 1.90 3.00 -16.72
C PHE A 108 0.95 2.65 -15.56
N ALA A 109 1.34 3.01 -14.33
CA ALA A 109 0.42 3.04 -13.21
C ALA A 109 -0.34 4.37 -13.25
N ASP A 110 -1.53 4.39 -13.83
CA ASP A 110 -2.43 5.50 -13.66
C ASP A 110 -3.08 5.50 -12.26
N PHE A 111 -3.70 6.60 -11.91
CA PHE A 111 -4.37 6.78 -10.62
C PHE A 111 -5.41 5.67 -10.35
N THR A 112 -6.23 5.35 -11.33
CA THR A 112 -7.27 4.33 -11.23
C THR A 112 -6.68 2.94 -10.99
N THR A 113 -5.72 2.53 -11.80
CA THR A 113 -5.02 1.24 -11.66
C THR A 113 -4.36 1.10 -10.29
N PHE A 114 -3.77 2.18 -9.75
CA PHE A 114 -3.19 2.16 -8.43
C PHE A 114 -4.24 1.87 -7.35
N PHE A 115 -5.33 2.65 -7.30
CA PHE A 115 -6.33 2.52 -6.24
C PHE A 115 -7.17 1.24 -6.38
N GLU A 116 -7.61 0.87 -7.57
CA GLU A 116 -8.32 -0.39 -7.81
C GLU A 116 -7.41 -1.59 -7.59
N GLY A 117 -6.12 -1.43 -7.88
CA GLY A 117 -5.12 -2.48 -7.70
C GLY A 117 -4.84 -2.81 -6.25
N ILE A 118 -4.61 -1.83 -5.38
CA ILE A 118 -4.23 -2.08 -3.98
C ILE A 118 -5.44 -2.15 -3.05
N PHE A 119 -6.53 -1.40 -3.32
CA PHE A 119 -7.66 -1.22 -2.41
C PHE A 119 -8.93 -1.95 -2.85
N GLU A 120 -8.88 -2.86 -3.85
CA GLU A 120 -9.97 -3.83 -4.02
C GLU A 120 -10.14 -4.57 -2.69
N GLN A 121 -11.37 -4.63 -2.17
CA GLN A 121 -11.64 -4.94 -0.77
C GLN A 121 -11.07 -6.29 -0.30
N ASN A 122 -11.23 -7.35 -1.10
CA ASN A 122 -10.67 -8.66 -0.73
C ASN A 122 -9.14 -8.66 -0.78
N ARG A 123 -8.57 -7.99 -1.78
CA ARG A 123 -7.11 -7.85 -1.90
C ARG A 123 -6.55 -7.02 -0.75
N PHE A 124 -7.21 -5.93 -0.42
CA PHE A 124 -6.79 -5.09 0.71
C PHE A 124 -6.78 -5.89 2.03
N LEU A 125 -7.82 -6.67 2.31
CA LEU A 125 -7.85 -7.55 3.48
C LEU A 125 -6.76 -8.63 3.43
N ASP A 126 -6.47 -9.18 2.26
CA ASP A 126 -5.39 -10.15 2.07
C ASP A 126 -4.01 -9.51 2.28
N ILE A 127 -3.81 -8.27 1.80
CA ILE A 127 -2.59 -7.48 2.04
C ILE A 127 -2.40 -7.24 3.54
N LEU A 128 -3.43 -6.76 4.23
CA LEU A 128 -3.38 -6.52 5.68
C LEU A 128 -3.00 -7.78 6.46
N LYS A 129 -3.50 -8.92 6.06
CA LYS A 129 -3.30 -10.19 6.75
C LYS A 129 -1.96 -10.86 6.44
N ASN A 130 -1.51 -10.81 5.19
CA ASN A 130 -0.47 -11.71 4.68
C ASN A 130 0.71 -11.00 4.01
N PHE A 131 0.62 -9.69 3.72
CA PHE A 131 1.61 -8.97 2.92
C PHE A 131 2.14 -7.69 3.58
N ILE A 132 1.89 -7.55 4.88
CA ILE A 132 2.57 -6.60 5.75
C ILE A 132 3.38 -7.42 6.75
N CYS A 133 4.67 -7.16 6.84
CA CYS A 133 5.55 -7.81 7.80
C CYS A 133 6.34 -6.78 8.60
N PHE A 134 6.94 -7.25 9.69
CA PHE A 134 7.78 -6.46 10.55
C PHE A 134 9.20 -7.03 10.54
N ASN A 135 10.17 -6.17 10.34
CA ASN A 135 11.58 -6.50 10.45
C ASN A 135 12.17 -5.73 11.64
N VAL A 136 12.96 -6.44 12.45
CA VAL A 136 13.64 -5.84 13.60
C VAL A 136 15.14 -5.75 13.28
N ASP A 137 15.69 -4.56 13.34
CA ASP A 137 17.11 -4.29 13.17
C ASP A 137 17.60 -3.46 14.36
N GLY A 138 18.33 -4.12 15.25
CA GLY A 138 18.73 -3.55 16.54
C GLY A 138 17.53 -3.16 17.39
N GLN A 139 17.38 -1.89 17.70
CA GLN A 139 16.25 -1.34 18.48
C GLN A 139 15.09 -0.85 17.60
N ASN A 140 15.25 -0.88 16.29
CA ASN A 140 14.27 -0.35 15.35
C ASN A 140 13.37 -1.47 14.80
N THR A 141 12.08 -1.18 14.72
CA THR A 141 11.11 -2.04 14.06
C THR A 141 10.61 -1.35 12.79
N PHE A 142 10.77 -2.02 11.68
CA PHE A 142 10.32 -1.56 10.36
C PHE A 142 9.08 -2.32 9.93
N LYS A 143 8.02 -1.60 9.58
CA LYS A 143 6.85 -2.15 8.93
C LYS A 143 7.10 -2.16 7.42
N ILE A 144 6.94 -3.29 6.77
CA ILE A 144 7.24 -3.49 5.35
C ILE A 144 5.96 -3.92 4.64
N LEU A 145 5.60 -3.18 3.58
CA LEU A 145 4.53 -3.52 2.66
C LEU A 145 5.12 -4.22 1.44
N ALA A 146 4.55 -5.38 1.06
CA ALA A 146 4.94 -6.06 -0.16
C ALA A 146 4.52 -5.26 -1.41
N GLY A 147 5.39 -5.22 -2.42
CA GLY A 147 5.05 -4.64 -3.72
C GLY A 147 4.06 -5.50 -4.51
N TYR A 148 3.37 -4.90 -5.50
CA TYR A 148 2.39 -5.60 -6.34
C TYR A 148 2.96 -6.87 -6.99
N HIS A 149 4.19 -6.79 -7.48
CA HIS A 149 4.88 -7.93 -8.12
C HIS A 149 5.12 -9.07 -7.13
N GLN A 150 5.43 -8.77 -5.86
CA GLN A 150 5.58 -9.79 -4.81
C GLN A 150 4.21 -10.40 -4.45
N TYR A 151 3.19 -9.56 -4.30
CA TYR A 151 1.82 -10.01 -4.03
C TYR A 151 1.35 -11.03 -5.07
N PHE A 152 1.33 -10.66 -6.35
CA PHE A 152 0.84 -11.51 -7.42
C PHE A 152 1.72 -12.75 -7.64
N ALA A 153 3.03 -12.61 -7.47
CA ALA A 153 3.96 -13.73 -7.57
C ALA A 153 3.68 -14.80 -6.50
N VAL A 154 3.52 -14.40 -5.23
CA VAL A 154 3.19 -15.32 -4.14
C VAL A 154 1.82 -15.98 -4.38
N LYS A 155 0.80 -15.21 -4.80
CA LYS A 155 -0.53 -15.77 -5.13
C LYS A 155 -0.44 -16.83 -6.24
N LYS A 156 0.28 -16.54 -7.32
CA LYS A 156 0.51 -17.50 -8.43
C LYS A 156 1.30 -18.73 -7.97
N ALA A 157 2.35 -18.54 -7.17
CA ALA A 157 3.15 -19.65 -6.64
C ALA A 157 2.31 -20.57 -5.74
N ILE A 158 1.50 -20.04 -4.84
CA ILE A 158 0.60 -20.83 -3.98
C ILE A 158 -0.42 -21.60 -4.82
N ALA A 159 -1.03 -20.95 -5.82
CA ALA A 159 -1.99 -21.61 -6.71
C ALA A 159 -1.34 -22.76 -7.49
N SER A 160 -0.15 -22.55 -8.06
CA SER A 160 0.61 -23.55 -8.79
C SER A 160 1.03 -24.71 -7.88
N THR A 161 1.52 -24.44 -6.68
CA THR A 161 1.88 -25.49 -5.71
C THR A 161 0.67 -26.34 -5.32
N LYS A 162 -0.47 -25.70 -5.01
CA LYS A 162 -1.71 -26.43 -4.71
C LYS A 162 -2.20 -27.28 -5.87
N HIS A 163 -2.03 -26.83 -7.11
CA HIS A 163 -2.35 -27.62 -8.29
C HIS A 163 -1.38 -28.81 -8.43
N ALA A 164 -0.09 -28.56 -8.30
CA ALA A 164 0.96 -29.58 -8.42
C ALA A 164 0.78 -30.73 -7.42
N THR A 165 0.36 -30.45 -6.17
CA THR A 165 0.10 -31.50 -5.17
C THR A 165 -1.01 -32.46 -5.56
N LYS A 166 -1.86 -32.08 -6.52
CA LYS A 166 -2.99 -32.90 -7.02
C LYS A 166 -2.72 -33.52 -8.39
N THR A 167 -1.58 -33.20 -9.01
CA THR A 167 -1.24 -33.65 -10.37
C THR A 167 0.11 -34.35 -10.40
N ASP A 168 1.11 -33.74 -11.04
CA ASP A 168 2.43 -34.36 -11.33
C ASP A 168 3.54 -33.95 -10.36
N GLY A 169 3.23 -33.16 -9.33
CA GLY A 169 4.19 -32.68 -8.33
C GLY A 169 5.07 -31.50 -8.80
N LYS A 170 4.87 -30.98 -10.02
CA LYS A 170 5.70 -29.92 -10.60
C LYS A 170 5.08 -28.55 -10.40
N GLY A 171 5.55 -27.81 -9.40
CA GLY A 171 5.03 -26.48 -9.03
C GLY A 171 5.41 -25.34 -10.00
N GLY A 172 6.37 -25.56 -10.91
CA GLY A 172 6.84 -24.54 -11.85
C GLY A 172 8.12 -23.84 -11.39
N VAL A 173 8.50 -22.80 -12.12
CA VAL A 173 9.68 -21.98 -11.84
C VAL A 173 9.23 -20.56 -11.52
N PHE A 174 9.73 -20.01 -10.42
CA PHE A 174 9.54 -18.61 -10.04
C PHE A 174 10.75 -17.79 -10.47
N TRP A 175 10.54 -16.86 -11.37
CA TRP A 175 11.60 -15.98 -11.86
C TRP A 175 11.19 -14.51 -11.78
N HIS A 176 12.03 -13.70 -11.15
CA HIS A 176 11.91 -12.24 -11.06
C HIS A 176 13.26 -11.61 -11.35
N THR A 177 13.26 -10.35 -11.79
CA THR A 177 14.49 -9.57 -11.99
C THR A 177 15.29 -9.46 -10.69
N GLN A 178 16.60 -9.30 -10.82
CA GLN A 178 17.47 -9.05 -9.68
C GLN A 178 17.07 -7.75 -8.98
N GLY A 179 17.09 -7.75 -7.65
CA GLY A 179 16.68 -6.59 -6.85
C GLY A 179 15.16 -6.43 -6.61
N SER A 180 14.33 -7.36 -7.09
CA SER A 180 12.87 -7.34 -6.90
C SER A 180 12.40 -7.80 -5.51
N GLY A 181 13.32 -7.99 -4.54
CA GLY A 181 12.95 -8.43 -3.18
C GLY A 181 12.48 -9.87 -3.08
N LYS A 182 13.11 -10.80 -3.83
CA LYS A 182 12.79 -12.24 -3.79
C LYS A 182 13.27 -12.96 -2.54
N SER A 183 14.25 -12.39 -1.85
CA SER A 183 14.93 -12.95 -0.68
C SER A 183 14.68 -12.13 0.56
#